data_e330d4a46d1f4d50c5434f1a6f24a3d8
#
_entry.id   e330d4a46d1f4d50c5434f1a6f24a3d8
#
_cell.length_a   1.000
_cell.length_b   1.000
_cell.length_c   1.000
_cell.angle_alpha   90.00
_cell.angle_beta   90.00
_cell.angle_gamma   90.00
#
_symmetry.space_group_name_H-M   'P 1'
#
loop_
_entity.id
_entity.type
_entity.pdbx_description
1 polymer ?
#
loop_
_entity_poly.entity_id
_entity_poly.type
_entity_poly.pdbx_seq_one_letter_code
_entity_poly.pdbx_strand_id
1 'polypeptide(L)'
;MAQRQQLIECPPARVWDVLADGGTYAQWVVGTKEILHADNDWPAVGAGLRFRVGLGPLTFEDTCVVRICEPGSRLELEAKAEPFGTARIAFTLLPWADHTLVILDEHPLRGLGARIQGPPTELVLHLRNRHMLANLARTATKEAP
;
A
#
# COMPACT_ATOMS: atom_id res chain seq x y z
N MET A 1 1.05 -4.73 -14.61
CA MET A 1 0.74 -3.36 -14.17
C MET A 1 -0.70 -3.28 -13.75
N ALA A 2 -0.97 -2.85 -12.54
CA ALA A 2 -2.31 -2.75 -12.01
C ALA A 2 -2.55 -1.35 -11.46
N GLN A 3 -3.57 -0.68 -11.96
CA GLN A 3 -3.96 0.65 -11.50
C GLN A 3 -5.44 0.64 -11.13
N ARG A 4 -5.74 1.18 -9.95
CA ARG A 4 -7.11 1.36 -9.48
C ARG A 4 -7.24 2.71 -8.80
N GLN A 5 -8.47 3.18 -8.75
CA GLN A 5 -8.78 4.44 -8.09
C GLN A 5 -10.05 4.31 -7.29
N GLN A 6 -10.14 5.09 -6.24
CA GLN A 6 -11.31 5.11 -5.37
C GLN A 6 -11.46 6.49 -4.75
N LEU A 7 -12.69 6.98 -4.74
CA LEU A 7 -13.02 8.20 -4.01
C LEU A 7 -13.22 7.84 -2.53
N ILE A 8 -12.50 8.52 -1.67
CA ILE A 8 -12.60 8.32 -0.22
C ILE A 8 -13.23 9.58 0.38
N GLU A 9 -14.27 9.39 1.18
CA GLU A 9 -15.09 10.48 1.71
C GLU A 9 -14.45 11.15 2.93
N CYS A 10 -13.22 11.59 2.77
CA CYS A 10 -12.52 12.41 3.76
C CYS A 10 -11.41 13.22 3.07
N PRO A 11 -10.93 14.32 3.70
CA PRO A 11 -9.89 15.15 3.09
C PRO A 11 -8.57 14.40 2.90
N PRO A 12 -7.72 14.85 1.96
CA PRO A 12 -6.40 14.23 1.75
C PRO A 12 -5.54 14.12 3.01
N ALA A 13 -5.62 15.08 3.92
CA ALA A 13 -4.86 15.02 5.17
C ALA A 13 -5.20 13.78 6.00
N ARG A 14 -6.46 13.36 6.01
CA ARG A 14 -6.90 12.18 6.75
C ARG A 14 -6.37 10.90 6.11
N VAL A 15 -6.43 10.82 4.79
CA VAL A 15 -5.87 9.67 4.06
C VAL A 15 -4.36 9.61 4.27
N TRP A 16 -3.71 10.76 4.18
CA TRP A 16 -2.27 10.85 4.40
C TRP A 16 -1.87 10.38 5.79
N ASP A 17 -2.63 10.74 6.81
CA ASP A 17 -2.34 10.31 8.18
C ASP A 17 -2.28 8.80 8.30
N VAL A 18 -3.13 8.09 7.58
CA VAL A 18 -3.10 6.62 7.56
C VAL A 18 -1.85 6.11 6.84
N LEU A 19 -1.53 6.67 5.67
CA LEU A 19 -0.34 6.26 4.92
C LEU A 19 0.95 6.58 5.66
N ALA A 20 0.96 7.67 6.42
CA ALA A 20 2.12 8.10 7.18
C ALA A 20 2.29 7.33 8.49
N ASP A 21 1.32 6.54 8.89
CA ASP A 21 1.40 5.72 10.09
C ASP A 21 1.63 4.26 9.69
N GLY A 22 2.90 3.85 9.70
CA GLY A 22 3.27 2.49 9.31
C GLY A 22 2.59 1.41 10.16
N GLY A 23 2.27 1.72 11.43
CA GLY A 23 1.59 0.78 12.31
C GLY A 23 0.16 0.44 11.88
N THR A 24 -0.46 1.26 11.01
CA THR A 24 -1.82 0.98 10.55
C THR A 24 -1.88 -0.03 9.40
N TYR A 25 -0.74 -0.34 8.77
CA TYR A 25 -0.73 -1.08 7.52
C TYR A 25 -1.33 -2.48 7.63
N ALA A 26 -1.22 -3.13 8.78
CA ALA A 26 -1.86 -4.43 8.98
C ALA A 26 -3.40 -4.35 8.95
N GLN A 27 -3.96 -3.15 9.15
CA GLN A 27 -5.41 -2.94 9.15
C GLN A 27 -5.99 -2.84 7.76
N TRP A 28 -5.20 -2.38 6.77
CA TRP A 28 -5.75 -2.13 5.46
C TRP A 28 -5.00 -2.80 4.30
N VAL A 29 -3.73 -3.17 4.47
CA VAL A 29 -3.00 -3.86 3.40
C VAL A 29 -3.37 -5.33 3.41
N VAL A 30 -3.95 -5.79 2.30
CA VAL A 30 -4.39 -7.19 2.17
C VAL A 30 -3.20 -8.13 2.25
N GLY A 31 -3.30 -9.12 3.14
CA GLY A 31 -2.24 -10.11 3.34
C GLY A 31 -1.27 -9.78 4.46
N THR A 32 -1.22 -8.53 4.91
CA THR A 32 -0.36 -8.15 6.03
C THR A 32 -1.02 -8.54 7.34
N LYS A 33 -0.34 -9.40 8.11
CA LYS A 33 -0.86 -9.90 9.38
C LYS A 33 -0.45 -9.02 10.55
N GLU A 34 0.79 -8.52 10.52
CA GLU A 34 1.37 -7.82 11.66
C GLU A 34 2.50 -6.93 11.19
N ILE A 35 2.62 -5.75 11.80
CA ILE A 35 3.77 -4.87 11.59
C ILE A 35 4.81 -5.19 12.65
N LEU A 36 5.99 -5.62 12.22
CA LEU A 36 7.06 -6.00 13.11
C LEU A 36 7.91 -4.80 13.54
N HIS A 37 8.12 -3.87 12.61
CA HIS A 37 8.90 -2.68 12.87
C HIS A 37 8.59 -1.60 11.82
N ALA A 38 8.46 -0.37 12.25
CA ALA A 38 8.39 0.80 11.39
C ALA A 38 9.49 1.75 11.82
N ASP A 39 10.31 2.21 10.88
CA ASP A 39 11.35 3.17 11.18
C ASP A 39 10.74 4.46 11.76
N ASN A 40 11.43 5.10 12.69
CA ASN A 40 10.93 6.28 13.39
C ASN A 40 10.65 7.44 12.45
N ASP A 41 11.36 7.51 11.33
CA ASP A 41 11.19 8.56 10.34
C ASP A 41 10.21 8.20 9.21
N TRP A 42 9.50 7.07 9.32
CA TRP A 42 8.46 6.72 8.35
C TRP A 42 7.44 7.86 8.22
N PRO A 43 7.06 8.30 7.03
CA PRO A 43 7.36 7.76 5.68
C PRO A 43 8.44 8.54 4.92
N ALA A 44 9.48 9.00 5.56
CA ALA A 44 10.56 9.69 4.88
C ALA A 44 11.23 8.77 3.85
N VAL A 45 11.78 9.36 2.79
CA VAL A 45 12.49 8.59 1.77
C VAL A 45 13.62 7.79 2.42
N GLY A 46 13.68 6.49 2.12
CA GLY A 46 14.66 5.58 2.71
C GLY A 46 14.17 4.87 3.97
N ALA A 47 13.08 5.36 4.59
CA ALA A 47 12.51 4.69 5.75
C ALA A 47 11.91 3.34 5.37
N GLY A 48 12.01 2.39 6.28
CA GLY A 48 11.57 1.03 6.05
C GLY A 48 10.43 0.59 6.95
N LEU A 49 9.70 -0.41 6.48
CA LEU A 49 8.64 -1.08 7.21
C LEU A 49 8.89 -2.57 7.09
N ARG A 50 8.92 -3.28 8.22
CA ARG A 50 9.05 -4.73 8.24
C ARG A 50 7.76 -5.33 8.76
N PHE A 51 7.26 -6.34 8.07
CA PHE A 51 5.93 -6.87 8.37
C PHE A 51 5.86 -8.36 8.09
N ARG A 52 4.83 -9.00 8.62
CA ARG A 52 4.52 -10.40 8.40
C ARG A 52 3.36 -10.54 7.45
N VAL A 53 3.57 -11.34 6.40
CA VAL A 53 2.56 -11.62 5.38
C VAL A 53 2.05 -13.05 5.60
N GLY A 54 0.75 -13.24 5.51
CA GLY A 54 0.13 -14.54 5.66
C GLY A 54 -0.51 -15.05 4.38
N LEU A 55 -0.26 -16.34 4.08
CA LEU A 55 -0.91 -17.08 3.00
C LEU A 55 -1.42 -18.38 3.61
N GLY A 56 -2.68 -18.37 4.07
CA GLY A 56 -3.22 -19.52 4.78
C GLY A 56 -2.43 -19.79 6.06
N PRO A 57 -1.94 -21.04 6.27
CA PRO A 57 -1.15 -21.35 7.45
C PRO A 57 0.31 -20.88 7.37
N LEU A 58 0.75 -20.42 6.19
CA LEU A 58 2.13 -19.97 5.99
C LEU A 58 2.25 -18.48 6.24
N THR A 59 3.35 -18.08 6.91
CA THR A 59 3.67 -16.68 7.11
C THR A 59 5.10 -16.41 6.71
N PHE A 60 5.34 -15.21 6.18
CA PHE A 60 6.66 -14.75 5.72
C PHE A 60 6.92 -13.37 6.28
N GLU A 61 8.17 -13.06 6.56
CA GLU A 61 8.58 -11.68 6.80
C GLU A 61 8.89 -11.01 5.47
N ASP A 62 8.50 -9.75 5.38
CA ASP A 62 8.76 -8.95 4.19
C ASP A 62 9.06 -7.51 4.61
N THR A 63 9.62 -6.75 3.69
CA THR A 63 9.99 -5.37 3.94
C THR A 63 9.58 -4.48 2.78
N CYS A 64 9.35 -3.21 3.07
CA CYS A 64 9.24 -2.20 2.04
C CYS A 64 10.00 -0.95 2.45
N VAL A 65 10.39 -0.15 1.47
CA VAL A 65 11.16 1.08 1.65
C VAL A 65 10.50 2.19 0.87
N VAL A 66 10.45 3.38 1.47
CA VAL A 66 9.91 4.57 0.80
C VAL A 66 10.89 5.05 -0.25
N ARG A 67 10.41 5.21 -1.47
CA ARG A 67 11.20 5.74 -2.59
C ARG A 67 10.84 7.19 -2.93
N ILE A 68 9.56 7.54 -2.82
CA ILE A 68 9.09 8.91 -3.02
C ILE A 68 8.14 9.24 -1.88
N CYS A 69 8.31 10.41 -1.29
CA CYS A 69 7.39 10.92 -0.29
C CYS A 69 7.13 12.40 -0.54
N GLU A 70 5.92 12.71 -0.98
CA GLU A 70 5.43 14.07 -1.11
C GLU A 70 4.24 14.19 -0.15
N PRO A 71 4.45 14.75 1.05
CA PRO A 71 3.42 14.74 2.09
C PRO A 71 2.07 15.27 1.60
N GLY A 72 1.04 14.50 1.87
CA GLY A 72 -0.33 14.85 1.49
C GLY A 72 -0.70 14.55 0.05
N SER A 73 0.25 14.16 -0.82
CA SER A 73 -0.05 13.97 -2.24
C SER A 73 0.47 12.68 -2.85
N ARG A 74 1.64 12.20 -2.44
CA ARG A 74 2.19 11.01 -3.09
C ARG A 74 3.11 10.22 -2.17
N LEU A 75 2.94 8.91 -2.18
CA LEU A 75 3.81 7.98 -1.49
C LEU A 75 4.11 6.82 -2.43
N GLU A 76 5.39 6.55 -2.66
CA GLU A 76 5.81 5.44 -3.49
C GLU A 76 6.72 4.53 -2.70
N LEU A 77 6.37 3.25 -2.67
CA LEU A 77 7.08 2.22 -1.92
C LEU A 77 7.65 1.17 -2.85
N GLU A 78 8.79 0.62 -2.47
CA GLU A 78 9.32 -0.58 -3.11
C GLU A 78 9.22 -1.71 -2.10
N ALA A 79 8.40 -2.70 -2.40
CA ALA A 79 8.18 -3.87 -1.56
C ALA A 79 9.03 -5.03 -2.07
N LYS A 80 9.65 -5.76 -1.15
CA LYS A 80 10.39 -6.97 -1.47
C LYS A 80 9.50 -8.15 -1.16
N ALA A 81 9.08 -8.88 -2.18
CA ALA A 81 8.20 -10.04 -2.03
C ALA A 81 9.00 -11.30 -2.36
N GLU A 82 10.05 -11.56 -1.60
CA GLU A 82 10.89 -12.74 -1.79
C GLU A 82 10.07 -14.02 -1.57
N PRO A 83 10.21 -15.06 -2.40
CA PRO A 83 11.10 -15.16 -3.56
C PRO A 83 10.51 -14.62 -4.87
N PHE A 84 9.36 -13.98 -4.83
CA PHE A 84 8.62 -13.55 -6.02
C PHE A 84 9.17 -12.27 -6.66
N GLY A 85 10.13 -11.61 -6.01
CA GLY A 85 10.78 -10.43 -6.53
C GLY A 85 10.36 -9.16 -5.81
N THR A 86 10.47 -8.02 -6.50
CA THR A 86 10.12 -6.71 -5.93
C THR A 86 9.00 -6.07 -6.72
N ALA A 87 8.26 -5.18 -6.07
CA ALA A 87 7.18 -4.45 -6.70
C ALA A 87 7.22 -2.99 -6.24
N ARG A 88 6.85 -2.10 -7.15
CA ARG A 88 6.65 -0.69 -6.83
C ARG A 88 5.16 -0.46 -6.59
N ILE A 89 4.85 0.20 -5.49
CA ILE A 89 3.48 0.52 -5.12
C ILE A 89 3.41 2.04 -4.91
N ALA A 90 2.58 2.71 -5.70
CA ALA A 90 2.45 4.16 -5.65
C ALA A 90 1.03 4.57 -5.30
N PHE A 91 0.92 5.46 -4.32
CA PHE A 91 -0.35 6.10 -3.94
C PHE A 91 -0.28 7.56 -4.33
N THR A 92 -1.28 8.02 -5.09
CA THR A 92 -1.45 9.43 -5.42
C THR A 92 -2.77 9.89 -4.83
N LEU A 93 -2.72 11.01 -4.11
CA LEU A 93 -3.90 11.61 -3.48
C LEU A 93 -4.25 12.89 -4.22
N LEU A 94 -5.45 12.94 -4.78
CA LEU A 94 -5.94 14.12 -5.47
C LEU A 94 -7.14 14.69 -4.71
N PRO A 95 -7.12 15.98 -4.37
CA PRO A 95 -8.29 16.61 -3.74
C PRO A 95 -9.49 16.57 -4.68
N TRP A 96 -10.65 16.24 -4.12
CA TRP A 96 -11.90 16.23 -4.87
C TRP A 96 -12.99 16.80 -3.96
N ALA A 97 -13.16 18.13 -3.99
CA ALA A 97 -13.99 18.86 -3.02
C ALA A 97 -13.49 18.52 -1.60
N ASP A 98 -14.40 18.02 -0.73
CA ASP A 98 -14.03 17.62 0.64
C ASP A 98 -13.52 16.19 0.72
N HIS A 99 -13.37 15.53 -0.42
CA HIS A 99 -12.98 14.13 -0.51
C HIS A 99 -11.60 13.99 -1.15
N THR A 100 -11.15 12.75 -1.27
CA THR A 100 -9.87 12.42 -1.88
C THR A 100 -10.04 11.33 -2.91
N LEU A 101 -9.56 11.57 -4.13
CA LEU A 101 -9.42 10.50 -5.11
C LEU A 101 -8.04 9.88 -4.89
N VAL A 102 -8.03 8.61 -4.51
CA VAL A 102 -6.78 7.86 -4.31
C VAL A 102 -6.55 7.00 -5.54
N ILE A 103 -5.36 7.15 -6.13
CA ILE A 103 -4.93 6.33 -7.25
C ILE A 103 -3.82 5.42 -6.75
N LEU A 104 -4.04 4.13 -6.86
CA LEU A 104 -3.07 3.09 -6.49
C LEU A 104 -2.53 2.45 -7.76
N ASP A 105 -1.22 2.46 -7.91
CA ASP A 105 -0.53 1.92 -9.07
C ASP A 105 0.53 0.93 -8.59
N GLU A 106 0.49 -0.29 -9.11
CA GLU A 106 1.41 -1.35 -8.71
C GLU A 106 2.09 -1.96 -9.92
N HIS A 107 3.42 -2.04 -9.87
CA HIS A 107 4.24 -2.63 -10.93
C HIS A 107 5.21 -3.65 -10.36
N PRO A 108 5.24 -4.87 -10.88
CA PRO A 108 6.36 -5.77 -10.61
C PRO A 108 7.64 -5.19 -11.21
N LEU A 109 8.72 -5.18 -10.44
CA LEU A 109 10.02 -4.64 -10.89
C LEU A 109 11.02 -5.73 -11.25
N ARG A 110 11.14 -6.77 -10.42
CA ARG A 110 12.15 -7.82 -10.56
C ARG A 110 11.59 -9.16 -10.12
N GLY A 111 12.26 -10.24 -10.56
CA GLY A 111 11.99 -11.59 -10.10
C GLY A 111 10.86 -12.26 -10.87
N LEU A 112 10.34 -13.35 -10.30
CA LEU A 112 9.31 -14.16 -10.94
C LEU A 112 8.04 -13.39 -11.21
N GLY A 113 7.66 -12.48 -10.31
CA GLY A 113 6.46 -11.66 -10.49
C GLY A 113 6.51 -10.79 -11.72
N ALA A 114 7.71 -10.28 -12.09
CA ALA A 114 7.88 -9.47 -13.28
C ALA A 114 7.81 -10.30 -14.57
N ARG A 115 8.10 -11.62 -14.47
CA ARG A 115 8.07 -12.54 -15.62
C ARG A 115 6.70 -13.16 -15.82
N ILE A 116 5.92 -13.28 -14.77
CA ILE A 116 4.59 -13.90 -14.81
C ILE A 116 3.55 -12.77 -14.93
N GLN A 117 3.67 -11.98 -15.97
CA GLN A 117 2.66 -10.97 -16.27
C GLN A 117 1.69 -11.53 -17.28
N GLY A 118 0.40 -11.32 -17.02
CA GLY A 118 -0.63 -11.77 -17.91
C GLY A 118 -1.99 -11.59 -17.27
N PRO A 119 -3.08 -11.86 -18.02
CA PRO A 119 -4.44 -11.58 -17.54
C PRO A 119 -4.78 -12.16 -16.17
N PRO A 120 -4.43 -13.43 -15.83
CA PRO A 120 -4.75 -13.95 -14.50
C PRO A 120 -4.02 -13.20 -13.37
N THR A 121 -2.75 -12.85 -13.57
CA THR A 121 -1.97 -12.12 -12.58
C THR A 121 -2.52 -10.71 -12.39
N GLU A 122 -2.86 -10.04 -13.49
CA GLU A 122 -3.45 -8.71 -13.43
C GLU A 122 -4.80 -8.73 -12.71
N LEU A 123 -5.62 -9.75 -12.97
CA LEU A 123 -6.92 -9.87 -12.30
C LEU A 123 -6.75 -10.00 -10.79
N VAL A 124 -5.81 -10.83 -10.34
CA VAL A 124 -5.53 -11.02 -8.91
C VAL A 124 -5.07 -9.72 -8.29
N LEU A 125 -4.17 -8.99 -8.93
CA LEU A 125 -3.71 -7.69 -8.46
C LEU A 125 -4.83 -6.67 -8.38
N HIS A 126 -5.68 -6.61 -9.39
CA HIS A 126 -6.82 -5.69 -9.39
C HIS A 126 -7.80 -5.99 -8.25
N LEU A 127 -8.12 -7.26 -8.01
CA LEU A 127 -9.02 -7.64 -6.92
C LEU A 127 -8.40 -7.32 -5.56
N ARG A 128 -7.13 -7.64 -5.38
CA ARG A 128 -6.41 -7.33 -4.14
C ARG A 128 -6.37 -5.82 -3.90
N ASN A 129 -6.06 -5.05 -4.92
CA ASN A 129 -5.95 -3.60 -4.79
C ASN A 129 -7.31 -2.95 -4.57
N ARG A 130 -8.38 -3.52 -5.13
CA ARG A 130 -9.73 -3.07 -4.86
C ARG A 130 -10.07 -3.23 -3.38
N HIS A 131 -9.77 -4.39 -2.80
CA HIS A 131 -9.98 -4.63 -1.36
C HIS A 131 -9.11 -3.72 -0.50
N MET A 132 -7.87 -3.52 -0.92
CA MET A 132 -6.93 -2.66 -0.19
C MET A 132 -7.43 -1.23 -0.14
N LEU A 133 -7.90 -0.67 -1.26
CA LEU A 133 -8.45 0.69 -1.28
C LEU A 133 -9.73 0.80 -0.46
N ALA A 134 -10.59 -0.22 -0.48
CA ALA A 134 -11.78 -0.23 0.36
C ALA A 134 -11.41 -0.25 1.84
N ASN A 135 -10.39 -1.02 2.21
CA ASN A 135 -9.90 -1.07 3.59
C ASN A 135 -9.28 0.27 4.00
N LEU A 136 -8.50 0.88 3.10
CA LEU A 136 -7.92 2.20 3.34
C LEU A 136 -9.02 3.23 3.58
N ALA A 137 -10.07 3.20 2.76
CA ALA A 137 -11.20 4.10 2.91
C ALA A 137 -11.86 3.94 4.29
N ARG A 138 -12.09 2.71 4.73
CA ARG A 138 -12.66 2.45 6.07
C ARG A 138 -11.75 2.97 7.17
N THR A 139 -10.45 2.73 7.05
CA THR A 139 -9.49 3.16 8.06
C THR A 139 -9.41 4.69 8.13
N ALA A 140 -9.40 5.36 6.99
CA ALA A 140 -9.29 6.81 6.93
C ALA A 140 -10.56 7.52 7.36
N THR A 141 -11.73 6.90 7.17
CA THR A 141 -13.02 7.53 7.51
C THR A 141 -13.50 7.17 8.92
N LYS A 142 -12.81 6.28 9.64
CA LYS A 142 -13.15 6.02 11.03
C LYS A 142 -13.01 7.29 11.82
N GLU A 143 -14.03 7.60 12.62
CA GLU A 143 -13.94 8.71 13.55
C GLU A 143 -12.87 8.40 14.59
N ALA A 144 -12.02 9.38 14.87
CA ALA A 144 -11.08 9.27 15.97
C ALA A 144 -11.87 9.20 17.28
N PRO A 145 -11.53 8.29 18.18
CA PRO A 145 -12.21 8.22 19.47
C PRO A 145 -11.99 9.49 20.29
#